data_ffd66347bf7c491b19410d456078385c
#
_entry.id   ffd66347bf7c491b19410d456078385c
#
_cell.length_a   1.000
_cell.length_b   1.000
_cell.length_c   1.000
_cell.angle_alpha   90.00
_cell.angle_beta   90.00
_cell.angle_gamma   90.00
#
_symmetry.space_group_name_H-M   'P 1'
#
loop_
_entity.id
_entity.type
_entity.pdbx_description
1 polymer ?
#
loop_
_entity_poly.entity_id
_entity_poly.type
_entity_poly.pdbx_seq_one_letter_code
_entity_poly.pdbx_strand_id
1 'polypeptide(L)'
;MKRISIFLLLFTFSFAAWNCPAMASDQSSEIERLKGEIQNIQEQYKTDMQRLINRIEELEKKQPEKIVKPAEPEKKIVEAEKPTLQAGYDKGFYIKTPDENFLLKTNVFIQYRYDYVDFDKTVNANDENWSNFYMRRARVIFSGNAPNKDWTYFFHIQLEPTSAVNLHDAYVTWKKYSYAQIQFGRAKLPYGLHFWQSASLLNGVERSIFTGETDADGKQDSRKWPGGNANFQVSNEDSATKFPLGGFNLFRSQGVQLQGDIDLLGQNGFLQYWAGVYNGRNTKDTPNLDTPPLWVGRISINPLGKYNLVQQGDIDNSQTPKVCFLISGFYNTDRLKKIRSATDGKEQSVNTYDIHGSGYDLAALFRYKGFSLDAEYGYDRLEQDRDGGDTWNRFAYRFDAGYFIIPKKFEVVARYAYVERMKDNDVAKSNASGLGLVSVNGGTNNAIEKNLQEYTLGLNYYFYGHNLKLFVDYSYLIRDLTRVPGATVPVDDDQHDNRFRTMMQFYF
;
A
#
# COMPACT_ATOMS: atom_id res chain seq x y z
N MET A 1 -41.86 -13.92 25.91
CA MET A 1 -41.23 -13.44 27.14
C MET A 1 -40.25 -14.51 27.62
N LYS A 2 -38.99 -14.44 27.26
CA LYS A 2 -37.90 -15.15 27.91
C LYS A 2 -36.72 -14.20 27.95
N ARG A 3 -36.15 -14.07 29.14
CA ARG A 3 -35.16 -13.07 29.55
C ARG A 3 -33.79 -13.36 28.91
N ILE A 4 -33.18 -12.34 28.36
CA ILE A 4 -31.79 -12.32 27.92
C ILE A 4 -30.94 -11.98 29.16
N SER A 5 -30.12 -12.93 29.60
CA SER A 5 -29.13 -12.70 30.64
C SER A 5 -27.84 -12.29 29.96
N ILE A 6 -27.43 -11.04 30.19
CA ILE A 6 -26.13 -10.50 29.80
C ILE A 6 -25.13 -11.01 30.81
N PHE A 7 -24.19 -11.87 30.37
CA PHE A 7 -23.01 -12.22 31.13
C PHE A 7 -21.90 -11.21 30.86
N LEU A 8 -21.73 -10.30 31.81
CA LEU A 8 -20.60 -9.38 31.87
C LEU A 8 -19.44 -10.13 32.52
N LEU A 9 -18.48 -10.61 31.73
CA LEU A 9 -17.25 -11.22 32.23
C LEU A 9 -16.21 -10.11 32.47
N LEU A 10 -16.18 -9.63 33.72
CA LEU A 10 -15.10 -8.80 34.25
C LEU A 10 -13.86 -9.67 34.43
N PHE A 11 -12.88 -9.54 33.55
CA PHE A 11 -11.53 -10.03 33.77
C PHE A 11 -10.81 -9.06 34.72
N THR A 12 -10.83 -9.38 36.02
CA THR A 12 -9.93 -8.78 37.00
C THR A 12 -8.56 -9.44 36.85
N PHE A 13 -7.63 -8.73 36.22
CA PHE A 13 -6.21 -9.08 36.35
C PHE A 13 -5.74 -8.76 37.77
N SER A 14 -5.59 -9.77 38.57
CA SER A 14 -4.86 -9.67 39.87
C SER A 14 -3.38 -9.57 39.54
N PHE A 15 -2.85 -8.36 39.59
CA PHE A 15 -1.40 -8.15 39.71
C PHE A 15 -0.94 -8.65 41.08
N ALA A 16 -0.38 -9.84 41.12
CA ALA A 16 0.43 -10.24 42.26
C ALA A 16 1.69 -9.37 42.25
N ALA A 17 1.69 -8.39 43.12
CA ALA A 17 2.87 -7.59 43.40
C ALA A 17 3.94 -8.50 44.06
N TRP A 18 4.90 -8.91 43.28
CA TRP A 18 6.16 -9.40 43.82
C TRP A 18 6.97 -8.20 44.31
N ASN A 19 6.86 -7.92 45.58
CA ASN A 19 7.77 -7.00 46.26
C ASN A 19 9.19 -7.58 46.25
N CYS A 20 10.02 -7.10 45.34
CA CYS A 20 11.46 -7.24 45.39
C CYS A 20 12.04 -5.87 45.82
N PRO A 21 12.39 -5.66 47.10
CA PRO A 21 12.85 -4.35 47.55
C PRO A 21 14.27 -3.97 47.08
N ALA A 22 14.96 -4.86 46.39
CA ALA A 22 16.33 -4.63 45.96
C ALA A 22 16.48 -3.89 44.60
N MET A 23 15.44 -3.81 43.76
CA MET A 23 15.53 -3.10 42.44
C MET A 23 15.11 -1.64 42.50
N ALA A 24 14.39 -1.20 43.51
CA ALA A 24 13.93 0.19 43.59
C ALA A 24 15.03 1.19 44.02
N SER A 25 16.05 0.73 44.75
CA SER A 25 17.17 1.58 45.17
C SER A 25 18.17 1.86 44.05
N ASP A 26 18.31 0.93 43.12
CA ASP A 26 19.25 1.08 41.97
C ASP A 26 18.74 2.05 40.89
N GLN A 27 17.46 2.00 40.60
CA GLN A 27 16.84 2.93 39.64
C GLN A 27 16.82 4.38 40.15
N SER A 28 16.64 4.61 41.43
CA SER A 28 16.65 5.97 42.01
C SER A 28 18.03 6.58 41.96
N SER A 29 19.09 5.81 42.25
CA SER A 29 20.48 6.27 42.18
C SER A 29 20.92 6.54 40.73
N GLU A 30 20.44 5.76 39.75
CA GLU A 30 20.75 5.96 38.35
C GLU A 30 20.04 7.19 37.79
N ILE A 31 18.80 7.45 38.19
CA ILE A 31 18.06 8.68 37.80
C ILE A 31 18.76 9.94 38.37
N GLU A 32 19.25 9.91 39.61
CA GLU A 32 20.01 11.03 40.18
C GLU A 32 21.35 11.24 39.47
N ARG A 33 22.04 10.18 39.11
CA ARG A 33 23.28 10.25 38.34
C ARG A 33 23.02 10.88 36.97
N LEU A 34 21.98 10.43 36.23
CA LEU A 34 21.61 10.98 34.91
C LEU A 34 21.19 12.45 34.98
N LYS A 35 20.49 12.88 36.04
CA LYS A 35 20.18 14.28 36.29
C LYS A 35 21.44 15.13 36.48
N GLY A 36 22.41 14.62 37.25
CA GLY A 36 23.71 15.26 37.41
C GLY A 36 24.49 15.38 36.11
N GLU A 37 24.49 14.34 35.28
CA GLU A 37 25.13 14.38 33.97
C GLU A 37 24.47 15.42 33.03
N ILE A 38 23.12 15.50 33.03
CA ILE A 38 22.38 16.49 32.26
C ILE A 38 22.73 17.94 32.73
N GLN A 39 22.82 18.17 34.02
CA GLN A 39 23.22 19.50 34.53
C GLN A 39 24.66 19.84 34.15
N ASN A 40 25.60 18.92 34.23
CA ASN A 40 26.97 19.13 33.78
C ASN A 40 27.07 19.45 32.29
N ILE A 41 26.30 18.74 31.44
CA ILE A 41 26.25 19.02 30.00
C ILE A 41 25.65 20.40 29.72
N GLN A 42 24.63 20.83 30.47
CA GLN A 42 24.03 22.16 30.32
C GLN A 42 25.00 23.28 30.74
N GLU A 43 25.78 23.08 31.78
CA GLU A 43 26.80 24.04 32.21
C GLU A 43 27.97 24.14 31.23
N GLN A 44 28.44 22.98 30.73
CA GLN A 44 29.44 22.97 29.65
C GLN A 44 28.95 23.69 28.40
N TYR A 45 27.72 23.40 27.97
CA TYR A 45 27.14 24.09 26.82
C TYR A 45 27.05 25.60 26.99
N LYS A 46 26.64 26.10 28.18
CA LYS A 46 26.66 27.53 28.51
C LYS A 46 28.04 28.13 28.42
N THR A 47 29.04 27.44 28.95
CA THR A 47 30.43 27.91 28.98
C THR A 47 31.01 27.97 27.56
N ASP A 48 30.74 26.98 26.72
CA ASP A 48 31.20 26.93 25.34
C ASP A 48 30.51 27.98 24.48
N MET A 49 29.21 28.20 24.68
CA MET A 49 28.47 29.29 24.01
C MET A 49 29.04 30.67 24.40
N GLN A 50 29.35 30.94 25.68
CA GLN A 50 29.95 32.18 26.10
C GLN A 50 31.36 32.39 25.51
N ARG A 51 32.12 31.29 25.42
CA ARG A 51 33.45 31.33 24.78
C ARG A 51 33.37 31.68 23.30
N LEU A 52 32.37 31.14 22.58
CA LEU A 52 32.14 31.43 21.18
C LEU A 52 31.70 32.90 20.98
N ILE A 53 30.82 33.40 21.83
CA ILE A 53 30.38 34.80 21.78
C ILE A 53 31.58 35.74 22.01
N ASN A 54 32.39 35.50 23.03
CA ASN A 54 33.59 36.30 23.31
C ASN A 54 34.58 36.28 22.14
N ARG A 55 34.67 35.09 21.45
CA ARG A 55 35.57 34.95 20.31
C ARG A 55 35.06 35.71 19.08
N ILE A 56 33.74 35.75 18.88
CA ILE A 56 33.10 36.58 17.82
C ILE A 56 33.37 38.06 18.12
N GLU A 57 33.17 38.54 19.32
CA GLU A 57 33.46 39.93 19.70
C GLU A 57 34.94 40.29 19.53
N GLU A 58 35.88 39.39 19.85
CA GLU A 58 37.30 39.59 19.58
C GLU A 58 37.61 39.68 18.08
N LEU A 59 36.96 38.90 17.26
CA LEU A 59 37.15 38.91 15.81
C LEU A 59 36.54 40.16 15.19
N GLU A 60 35.40 40.63 15.69
CA GLU A 60 34.76 41.86 15.26
C GLU A 60 35.61 43.09 15.62
N LYS A 61 36.24 43.10 16.80
CA LYS A 61 37.18 44.16 17.22
C LYS A 61 38.52 44.19 16.46
N LYS A 62 38.88 43.05 15.83
CA LYS A 62 40.11 42.91 15.04
C LYS A 62 39.93 43.19 13.54
N GLN A 63 38.71 43.53 13.09
CA GLN A 63 38.54 44.03 11.73
C GLN A 63 39.14 45.45 11.66
N PRO A 64 40.13 45.69 10.77
CA PRO A 64 40.71 47.03 10.65
C PRO A 64 39.64 48.00 10.15
N GLU A 65 39.58 49.18 10.82
CA GLU A 65 38.79 50.30 10.36
C GLU A 65 39.03 50.54 8.87
N LYS A 66 37.98 50.45 8.07
CA LYS A 66 38.03 50.81 6.67
C LYS A 66 38.38 52.27 6.54
N ILE A 67 39.60 52.54 6.05
CA ILE A 67 40.04 53.84 5.61
C ILE A 67 39.00 54.41 4.65
N VAL A 68 38.38 55.52 5.06
CA VAL A 68 37.43 56.30 4.24
C VAL A 68 38.22 56.89 3.07
N LYS A 69 38.08 56.33 1.86
CA LYS A 69 38.46 56.98 0.60
C LYS A 69 37.32 57.92 0.16
N PRO A 70 37.67 59.07 -0.49
CA PRO A 70 36.67 60.07 -0.90
C PRO A 70 35.67 59.51 -1.90
N ALA A 71 34.46 59.96 -1.83
CA ALA A 71 33.26 59.56 -2.53
C ALA A 71 33.45 59.40 -4.06
N GLU A 72 33.40 58.15 -4.52
CA GLU A 72 32.97 57.81 -5.86
C GLU A 72 31.43 57.73 -5.87
N PRO A 73 30.76 58.01 -7.00
CA PRO A 73 29.30 58.15 -7.03
C PRO A 73 28.61 56.84 -6.60
N GLU A 74 27.62 57.01 -5.75
CA GLU A 74 26.78 55.94 -5.21
C GLU A 74 26.34 54.97 -6.29
N LYS A 75 27.02 53.81 -6.42
CA LYS A 75 26.38 52.64 -6.93
C LYS A 75 25.33 52.24 -5.91
N LYS A 76 24.05 52.46 -6.23
CA LYS A 76 22.95 51.83 -5.53
C LYS A 76 23.33 50.38 -5.33
N ILE A 77 23.65 49.99 -4.11
CA ILE A 77 23.71 48.58 -3.71
C ILE A 77 22.26 48.15 -3.89
N VAL A 78 21.98 47.48 -5.01
CA VAL A 78 20.78 46.68 -5.14
C VAL A 78 20.93 45.62 -4.06
N GLU A 79 20.26 45.88 -2.94
CA GLU A 79 20.10 44.89 -1.87
C GLU A 79 19.58 43.66 -2.59
N ALA A 80 20.39 42.58 -2.66
CA ALA A 80 20.00 41.34 -3.31
C ALA A 80 18.70 40.92 -2.62
N GLU A 81 17.60 41.06 -3.34
CA GLU A 81 16.29 40.68 -2.82
C GLU A 81 16.43 39.27 -2.28
N LYS A 82 16.20 39.11 -0.97
CA LYS A 82 16.20 37.78 -0.35
C LYS A 82 15.21 36.92 -1.13
N PRO A 83 15.61 35.73 -1.58
CA PRO A 83 14.76 34.91 -2.42
C PRO A 83 13.42 34.69 -1.70
N THR A 84 12.37 35.33 -2.20
CA THR A 84 11.04 35.24 -1.60
C THR A 84 10.46 33.88 -1.96
N LEU A 85 10.11 33.08 -0.94
CA LEU A 85 9.44 31.79 -1.14
C LEU A 85 8.12 32.02 -1.89
N GLN A 86 7.85 31.19 -2.88
CA GLN A 86 6.60 31.19 -3.65
C GLN A 86 5.67 30.12 -3.07
N ALA A 87 4.43 30.51 -2.77
CA ALA A 87 3.39 29.59 -2.32
C ALA A 87 2.17 29.69 -3.25
N GLY A 88 1.46 28.58 -3.43
CA GLY A 88 0.28 28.54 -4.29
C GLY A 88 -0.40 27.16 -4.28
N TYR A 89 -1.31 26.98 -5.24
CA TYR A 89 -2.02 25.74 -5.46
C TYR A 89 -1.89 25.31 -6.93
N ASP A 90 -1.35 24.10 -7.15
CA ASP A 90 -1.34 23.39 -8.42
C ASP A 90 -1.50 21.89 -8.14
N LYS A 91 -2.74 21.39 -8.19
CA LYS A 91 -3.07 19.99 -7.84
C LYS A 91 -2.50 19.59 -6.46
N GLY A 92 -2.54 20.50 -5.51
CA GLY A 92 -1.99 20.44 -4.16
C GLY A 92 -1.39 21.78 -3.75
N PHE A 93 -1.35 22.06 -2.44
CA PHE A 93 -0.67 23.24 -1.92
C PHE A 93 0.84 23.08 -2.06
N TYR A 94 1.53 24.12 -2.49
CA TYR A 94 2.98 24.06 -2.60
C TYR A 94 3.67 25.31 -2.00
N ILE A 95 4.91 25.08 -1.58
CA ILE A 95 5.89 26.10 -1.26
C ILE A 95 7.16 25.76 -2.01
N LYS A 96 7.76 26.71 -2.73
CA LYS A 96 8.98 26.49 -3.49
C LYS A 96 9.92 27.70 -3.46
N THR A 97 11.22 27.46 -3.66
CA THR A 97 12.21 28.50 -3.92
C THR A 97 12.09 29.03 -5.36
N PRO A 98 12.51 30.27 -5.66
CA PRO A 98 12.45 30.85 -7.01
C PRO A 98 13.20 30.04 -8.07
N ASP A 99 14.30 29.39 -7.71
CA ASP A 99 15.09 28.51 -8.56
C ASP A 99 14.48 27.10 -8.70
N GLU A 100 13.39 26.83 -7.96
CA GLU A 100 12.68 25.55 -7.89
C GLU A 100 13.57 24.35 -7.47
N ASN A 101 14.71 24.60 -6.86
CA ASN A 101 15.57 23.55 -6.32
C ASN A 101 14.96 22.88 -5.08
N PHE A 102 14.17 23.64 -4.32
CA PHE A 102 13.41 23.13 -3.18
C PHE A 102 11.92 23.33 -3.44
N LEU A 103 11.18 22.24 -3.47
CA LEU A 103 9.74 22.22 -3.61
C LEU A 103 9.16 21.30 -2.54
N LEU A 104 8.20 21.80 -1.78
CA LEU A 104 7.31 21.02 -0.95
C LEU A 104 5.89 21.15 -1.50
N LYS A 105 5.28 20.03 -1.85
CA LYS A 105 3.87 19.94 -2.24
C LYS A 105 3.13 19.07 -1.24
N THR A 106 1.97 19.52 -0.79
CA THR A 106 1.10 18.81 0.15
C THR A 106 -0.25 18.54 -0.47
N ASN A 107 -0.68 17.28 -0.42
CA ASN A 107 -2.01 16.86 -0.81
C ASN A 107 -2.73 16.18 0.36
N VAL A 108 -4.04 16.33 0.41
CA VAL A 108 -4.92 15.61 1.32
C VAL A 108 -5.87 14.73 0.51
N PHE A 109 -6.02 13.49 0.92
CA PHE A 109 -6.84 12.51 0.24
C PHE A 109 -7.83 11.88 1.23
N ILE A 110 -9.11 12.12 0.99
CA ILE A 110 -10.20 11.64 1.83
C ILE A 110 -11.19 10.88 0.96
N GLN A 111 -11.58 9.68 1.39
CA GLN A 111 -12.69 8.92 0.84
C GLN A 111 -13.60 8.49 1.98
N TYR A 112 -14.86 8.92 1.93
CA TYR A 112 -15.91 8.52 2.84
C TYR A 112 -16.86 7.59 2.11
N ARG A 113 -17.13 6.40 2.67
CA ARG A 113 -17.83 5.32 1.99
C ARG A 113 -18.97 4.76 2.83
N TYR A 114 -20.04 4.38 2.15
CA TYR A 114 -21.12 3.54 2.66
C TYR A 114 -21.13 2.25 1.88
N ASP A 115 -21.20 1.14 2.58
CA ASP A 115 -21.34 -0.20 2.03
C ASP A 115 -22.60 -0.85 2.62
N TYR A 116 -23.31 -1.58 1.77
CA TYR A 116 -24.35 -2.52 2.15
C TYR A 116 -24.04 -3.86 1.49
N VAL A 117 -24.04 -4.94 2.27
CA VAL A 117 -23.83 -6.30 1.79
C VAL A 117 -24.96 -7.19 2.24
N ASP A 118 -25.60 -7.83 1.28
CA ASP A 118 -26.60 -8.85 1.47
C ASP A 118 -25.94 -10.20 1.22
N PHE A 119 -25.72 -10.96 2.31
CA PHE A 119 -25.02 -12.24 2.26
C PHE A 119 -25.98 -13.36 1.97
N ASP A 120 -25.55 -14.27 1.09
CA ASP A 120 -26.19 -15.56 0.92
C ASP A 120 -26.04 -16.38 2.20
N LYS A 121 -27.15 -16.91 2.67
CA LYS A 121 -27.25 -17.69 3.91
C LYS A 121 -27.14 -19.21 3.68
N THR A 122 -26.88 -19.62 2.46
CA THR A 122 -26.82 -21.04 2.07
C THR A 122 -25.72 -21.78 2.85
N VAL A 123 -24.57 -21.14 3.02
CA VAL A 123 -23.40 -21.74 3.70
C VAL A 123 -23.42 -21.50 5.20
N ASN A 124 -23.89 -20.34 5.64
CA ASN A 124 -24.01 -19.98 7.05
C ASN A 124 -25.31 -19.23 7.31
N ALA A 125 -26.31 -19.92 7.82
CA ALA A 125 -27.62 -19.37 8.13
C ALA A 125 -27.61 -18.22 9.15
N ASN A 126 -26.50 -18.04 9.88
CA ASN A 126 -26.30 -16.96 10.85
C ASN A 126 -25.64 -15.70 10.24
N ASP A 127 -25.34 -15.71 8.95
CA ASP A 127 -24.78 -14.53 8.30
C ASP A 127 -25.87 -13.43 8.25
N GLU A 128 -25.55 -12.32 8.87
CA GLU A 128 -26.41 -11.14 8.91
C GLU A 128 -25.99 -10.16 7.82
N ASN A 129 -26.99 -9.56 7.17
CA ASN A 129 -26.74 -8.47 6.24
C ASN A 129 -26.04 -7.33 6.97
N TRP A 130 -25.14 -6.66 6.27
CA TRP A 130 -24.26 -5.70 6.88
C TRP A 130 -24.32 -4.33 6.17
N SER A 131 -24.32 -3.26 6.96
CA SER A 131 -24.20 -1.91 6.42
C SER A 131 -23.32 -1.04 7.31
N ASN A 132 -22.50 -0.18 6.70
CA ASN A 132 -21.62 0.70 7.44
C ASN A 132 -21.24 1.96 6.68
N PHE A 133 -21.13 3.07 7.43
CA PHE A 133 -20.48 4.30 7.00
C PHE A 133 -19.11 4.37 7.62
N TYR A 134 -18.08 4.62 6.82
CA TYR A 134 -16.72 4.70 7.36
C TYR A 134 -15.78 5.51 6.47
N MET A 135 -14.69 5.95 7.09
CA MET A 135 -13.58 6.58 6.40
C MET A 135 -12.75 5.52 5.70
N ARG A 136 -12.92 5.39 4.38
CA ARG A 136 -12.18 4.39 3.60
C ARG A 136 -10.71 4.77 3.45
N ARG A 137 -10.44 6.07 3.27
CA ARG A 137 -9.08 6.62 3.22
C ARG A 137 -9.06 8.03 3.79
N ALA A 138 -8.09 8.27 4.67
CA ALA A 138 -7.74 9.59 5.17
C ALA A 138 -6.21 9.68 5.15
N ARG A 139 -5.64 10.45 4.22
CA ARG A 139 -4.21 10.41 3.92
C ARG A 139 -3.64 11.78 3.67
N VAL A 140 -2.39 11.98 4.09
CA VAL A 140 -1.60 13.18 3.79
C VAL A 140 -0.38 12.76 2.97
N ILE A 141 -0.12 13.49 1.91
CA ILE A 141 0.96 13.22 0.98
C ILE A 141 1.85 14.45 0.89
N PHE A 142 3.14 14.26 1.12
CA PHE A 142 4.18 15.25 0.88
C PHE A 142 5.03 14.79 -0.30
N SER A 143 5.26 15.67 -1.25
CA SER A 143 6.09 15.39 -2.41
C SER A 143 6.86 16.64 -2.84
N GLY A 144 7.92 16.44 -3.59
CA GLY A 144 8.69 17.58 -4.08
C GLY A 144 10.08 17.16 -4.53
N ASN A 145 10.99 18.15 -4.50
CA ASN A 145 12.40 17.92 -4.79
C ASN A 145 13.28 18.71 -3.81
N ALA A 146 14.45 18.15 -3.50
CA ALA A 146 15.53 18.71 -2.70
C ALA A 146 16.78 17.81 -2.84
N PRO A 147 18.01 18.35 -2.88
CA PRO A 147 18.39 19.76 -2.89
C PRO A 147 18.30 20.42 -4.27
N ASN A 148 17.86 19.69 -5.30
CA ASN A 148 17.66 20.17 -6.66
C ASN A 148 16.60 19.32 -7.38
N LYS A 149 16.28 19.67 -8.64
CA LYS A 149 15.26 19.00 -9.45
C LYS A 149 15.57 17.53 -9.80
N ASP A 150 16.82 17.10 -9.67
CA ASP A 150 17.24 15.72 -9.97
C ASP A 150 16.83 14.74 -8.85
N TRP A 151 16.64 15.23 -7.62
CA TRP A 151 16.27 14.45 -6.47
C TRP A 151 14.84 14.76 -6.05
N THR A 152 13.95 13.81 -6.23
CA THR A 152 12.55 13.94 -5.78
C THR A 152 12.29 13.04 -4.60
N TYR A 153 11.38 13.46 -3.75
CA TYR A 153 10.90 12.68 -2.63
C TYR A 153 9.38 12.55 -2.65
N PHE A 154 8.92 11.46 -2.04
CA PHE A 154 7.50 11.19 -1.86
C PHE A 154 7.30 10.57 -0.48
N PHE A 155 6.37 11.12 0.29
CA PHE A 155 6.07 10.69 1.64
C PHE A 155 4.55 10.65 1.81
N HIS A 156 3.99 9.49 2.14
CA HIS A 156 2.57 9.22 2.17
C HIS A 156 2.20 8.62 3.53
N ILE A 157 1.42 9.35 4.30
CA ILE A 157 0.96 8.98 5.63
C ILE A 157 -0.51 8.57 5.53
N GLN A 158 -0.82 7.42 6.09
CA GLN A 158 -2.16 6.89 6.23
C GLN A 158 -2.65 7.11 7.66
N LEU A 159 -3.81 7.74 7.81
CA LEU A 159 -4.43 8.09 9.08
C LEU A 159 -5.62 7.19 9.42
N GLU A 160 -6.02 6.32 8.49
CA GLU A 160 -6.99 5.26 8.70
C GLU A 160 -6.27 3.89 8.85
N PRO A 161 -6.76 2.95 9.66
CA PRO A 161 -7.83 3.12 10.64
C PRO A 161 -7.42 4.09 11.75
N THR A 162 -8.41 4.67 12.43
CA THR A 162 -8.20 5.71 13.46
C THR A 162 -7.33 5.27 14.65
N SER A 163 -6.99 4.00 14.73
CA SER A 163 -6.19 3.42 15.82
C SER A 163 -4.67 3.48 15.60
N ALA A 164 -4.20 3.76 14.38
CA ALA A 164 -2.77 3.80 14.09
C ALA A 164 -2.46 4.71 12.90
N VAL A 165 -1.36 5.44 12.99
CA VAL A 165 -0.79 6.20 11.88
C VAL A 165 0.27 5.33 11.21
N ASN A 166 0.11 5.05 9.92
CA ASN A 166 1.01 4.19 9.18
C ASN A 166 1.76 4.96 8.09
N LEU A 167 3.05 4.65 7.94
CA LEU A 167 3.84 5.10 6.82
C LEU A 167 3.49 4.26 5.60
N HIS A 168 2.76 4.83 4.66
CA HIS A 168 2.28 4.14 3.48
C HIS A 168 3.37 4.03 2.41
N ASP A 169 3.92 5.16 1.98
CA ASP A 169 5.07 5.24 1.07
C ASP A 169 6.10 6.24 1.62
N ALA A 170 7.38 5.95 1.47
CA ALA A 170 8.48 6.87 1.76
C ALA A 170 9.67 6.50 0.88
N TYR A 171 9.91 7.31 -0.15
CA TYR A 171 11.02 7.05 -1.07
C TYR A 171 11.61 8.34 -1.64
N VAL A 172 12.84 8.21 -2.08
CA VAL A 172 13.58 9.23 -2.81
C VAL A 172 13.95 8.67 -4.18
N THR A 173 13.86 9.48 -5.21
CA THR A 173 14.22 9.10 -6.58
C THR A 173 15.23 10.07 -7.14
N TRP A 174 16.39 9.55 -7.58
CA TRP A 174 17.30 10.26 -8.44
C TRP A 174 16.85 10.12 -9.88
N LYS A 175 16.49 11.22 -10.54
CA LYS A 175 15.85 11.24 -11.87
C LYS A 175 16.53 12.16 -12.88
N LYS A 176 17.84 12.33 -12.79
CA LYS A 176 18.59 13.18 -13.71
C LYS A 176 18.38 12.81 -15.17
N TYR A 177 18.24 11.53 -15.47
CA TYR A 177 18.01 11.01 -16.81
C TYR A 177 16.62 10.34 -16.88
N SER A 178 15.83 10.65 -17.90
CA SER A 178 14.50 10.03 -18.09
C SER A 178 14.58 8.53 -18.28
N TYR A 179 15.61 8.07 -18.98
CA TYR A 179 15.82 6.67 -19.31
C TYR A 179 16.49 5.85 -18.18
N ALA A 180 17.02 6.49 -17.14
CA ALA A 180 17.67 5.81 -16.03
C ALA A 180 17.49 6.62 -14.74
N GLN A 181 16.59 6.16 -13.89
CA GLN A 181 16.24 6.75 -12.60
C GLN A 181 16.39 5.69 -11.52
N ILE A 182 16.87 6.07 -10.34
CA ILE A 182 17.05 5.14 -9.23
C ILE A 182 16.18 5.60 -8.07
N GLN A 183 15.33 4.72 -7.60
CA GLN A 183 14.45 4.95 -6.45
C GLN A 183 14.88 4.11 -5.27
N PHE A 184 14.89 4.71 -4.08
CA PHE A 184 15.25 4.08 -2.81
C PHE A 184 14.11 4.29 -1.81
N GLY A 185 13.77 3.28 -1.05
CA GLY A 185 12.82 3.38 0.05
C GLY A 185 11.63 2.45 -0.07
N ARG A 186 10.55 2.79 0.64
CA ARG A 186 9.29 2.05 0.67
C ARG A 186 8.33 2.59 -0.37
N ALA A 187 7.91 1.74 -1.30
CA ALA A 187 6.98 2.10 -2.37
C ALA A 187 6.13 0.90 -2.80
N LYS A 188 5.11 1.16 -3.61
CA LYS A 188 4.41 0.10 -4.36
C LYS A 188 5.40 -0.63 -5.24
N LEU A 189 5.31 -1.96 -5.23
CA LEU A 189 6.09 -2.81 -6.10
C LEU A 189 5.53 -2.80 -7.52
N PRO A 190 6.36 -2.85 -8.56
CA PRO A 190 5.92 -2.83 -9.95
C PRO A 190 5.35 -4.20 -10.39
N TYR A 191 4.34 -4.72 -9.67
CA TYR A 191 3.62 -5.95 -9.94
C TYR A 191 2.13 -5.76 -9.72
N GLY A 192 1.28 -6.29 -10.62
CA GLY A 192 -0.16 -6.10 -10.58
C GLY A 192 -0.57 -4.67 -10.97
N LEU A 193 -1.10 -4.49 -12.20
CA LEU A 193 -1.47 -3.16 -12.70
C LEU A 193 -2.54 -2.50 -11.84
N HIS A 194 -3.61 -3.21 -11.52
CA HIS A 194 -4.76 -2.63 -10.80
C HIS A 194 -4.36 -2.10 -9.41
N PHE A 195 -3.44 -2.77 -8.73
CA PHE A 195 -2.88 -2.27 -7.48
C PHE A 195 -1.96 -1.06 -7.70
N TRP A 196 -1.18 -1.05 -8.79
CA TRP A 196 -0.30 0.06 -9.16
C TRP A 196 -1.08 1.35 -9.41
N GLN A 197 -2.27 1.25 -10.00
CA GLN A 197 -3.15 2.40 -10.21
C GLN A 197 -3.44 3.12 -8.90
N SER A 198 -3.50 4.45 -8.96
CA SER A 198 -3.73 5.27 -7.77
C SER A 198 -5.18 5.14 -7.29
N ALA A 199 -5.38 4.92 -5.99
CA ALA A 199 -6.72 4.86 -5.41
C ALA A 199 -7.55 6.14 -5.65
N SER A 200 -6.91 7.30 -5.79
CA SER A 200 -7.59 8.57 -6.13
C SER A 200 -7.99 8.68 -7.60
N LEU A 201 -7.43 7.83 -8.48
CA LEU A 201 -7.60 7.88 -9.93
C LEU A 201 -8.33 6.66 -10.50
N LEU A 202 -8.92 5.82 -9.64
CA LEU A 202 -9.77 4.71 -10.06
C LEU A 202 -11.10 5.22 -10.63
N ASN A 203 -11.72 4.44 -11.50
CA ASN A 203 -13.09 4.64 -11.95
C ASN A 203 -14.12 3.73 -11.25
N GLY A 204 -13.70 2.76 -10.44
CA GLY A 204 -14.54 1.99 -9.52
C GLY A 204 -14.50 2.54 -8.11
N VAL A 205 -15.50 2.20 -7.28
CA VAL A 205 -15.50 2.52 -5.83
C VAL A 205 -14.28 1.92 -5.16
N GLU A 206 -13.87 0.72 -5.57
CA GLU A 206 -12.68 0.04 -5.07
C GLU A 206 -12.04 -0.81 -6.16
N ARG A 207 -10.87 -1.35 -5.88
CA ARG A 207 -10.25 -2.36 -6.73
C ARG A 207 -11.07 -3.65 -6.77
N SER A 208 -10.89 -4.43 -7.82
CA SER A 208 -11.55 -5.73 -7.98
C SER A 208 -10.98 -6.78 -7.04
N ILE A 209 -11.68 -7.90 -6.93
CA ILE A 209 -11.20 -9.11 -6.24
C ILE A 209 -9.84 -9.61 -6.77
N PHE A 210 -9.46 -9.25 -8.00
CA PHE A 210 -8.16 -9.58 -8.60
C PHE A 210 -6.99 -9.10 -7.74
N THR A 211 -7.08 -7.91 -7.14
CA THR A 211 -5.98 -7.38 -6.33
C THR A 211 -5.90 -7.95 -4.93
N GLY A 212 -7.00 -8.44 -4.39
CA GLY A 212 -7.07 -8.90 -3.01
C GLY A 212 -6.75 -7.82 -1.96
N GLU A 213 -6.96 -6.52 -2.29
CA GLU A 213 -6.72 -5.42 -1.34
C GLU A 213 -7.71 -5.49 -0.19
N THR A 214 -7.21 -5.46 1.05
CA THR A 214 -8.03 -5.38 2.25
C THR A 214 -8.48 -3.94 2.51
N ASP A 215 -9.62 -3.79 3.18
CA ASP A 215 -10.00 -2.51 3.76
C ASP A 215 -9.01 -2.12 4.87
N ALA A 216 -8.79 -0.81 5.02
CA ALA A 216 -7.70 -0.26 5.81
C ALA A 216 -7.68 -0.64 7.29
N ASP A 217 -8.84 -0.98 7.86
CA ASP A 217 -8.93 -1.25 9.30
C ASP A 217 -8.75 -2.71 9.71
N GLY A 218 -8.58 -3.64 8.75
CA GLY A 218 -8.35 -5.06 9.05
C GLY A 218 -9.41 -5.72 9.94
N LYS A 219 -10.41 -4.94 10.37
CA LYS A 219 -11.47 -5.34 11.31
C LYS A 219 -12.78 -5.63 10.61
N GLN A 220 -12.83 -5.41 9.31
CA GLN A 220 -14.04 -5.74 8.62
C GLN A 220 -14.20 -7.23 8.63
N ASP A 221 -15.26 -7.54 9.25
CA ASP A 221 -15.94 -8.79 9.42
C ASP A 221 -15.35 -9.92 8.58
N SER A 222 -14.84 -10.91 9.27
CA SER A 222 -14.13 -12.10 8.75
C SER A 222 -14.89 -12.93 7.71
N ARG A 223 -16.12 -12.56 7.41
CA ARG A 223 -17.02 -13.26 6.48
C ARG A 223 -16.82 -12.87 5.03
N LYS A 224 -15.66 -12.27 4.64
CA LYS A 224 -15.74 -11.42 3.50
C LYS A 224 -14.77 -11.63 2.40
N TRP A 225 -15.18 -11.11 1.35
CA TRP A 225 -14.57 -11.02 0.04
C TRP A 225 -13.12 -10.60 0.12
N PRO A 226 -12.30 -11.01 -0.83
CA PRO A 226 -10.91 -10.62 -0.89
C PRO A 226 -10.81 -9.11 -0.71
N GLY A 227 -10.18 -8.74 0.35
CA GLY A 227 -10.21 -7.38 0.82
C GLY A 227 -10.91 -7.20 2.16
N GLY A 228 -11.57 -8.20 2.71
CA GLY A 228 -12.28 -8.12 3.99
C GLY A 228 -12.09 -9.32 4.89
N ASN A 229 -11.37 -10.35 4.49
CA ASN A 229 -11.20 -11.54 5.31
C ASN A 229 -9.88 -11.51 6.08
N ALA A 230 -9.95 -11.60 7.40
CA ALA A 230 -8.78 -11.66 8.27
C ALA A 230 -7.85 -12.86 7.96
N ASN A 231 -8.37 -13.93 7.41
CA ASN A 231 -7.57 -15.08 6.95
C ASN A 231 -6.84 -14.83 5.63
N PHE A 232 -7.16 -13.73 4.93
CA PHE A 232 -6.44 -13.19 3.79
C PHE A 232 -5.50 -12.04 4.14
N GLN A 233 -5.14 -11.92 5.40
CA GLN A 233 -4.21 -10.89 5.90
C GLN A 233 -2.82 -10.92 5.28
N VAL A 234 -2.60 -11.83 4.37
CA VAL A 234 -1.41 -11.80 3.53
C VAL A 234 -1.34 -10.56 2.66
N SER A 235 -2.48 -9.95 2.44
CA SER A 235 -2.62 -8.66 1.78
C SER A 235 -2.49 -7.47 2.73
N ASN A 236 -2.41 -7.70 4.04
CA ASN A 236 -2.11 -6.65 4.99
C ASN A 236 -0.70 -6.13 4.78
N GLU A 237 -0.52 -4.83 4.88
CA GLU A 237 0.79 -4.20 4.84
C GLU A 237 1.75 -4.73 5.92
N ASP A 238 1.22 -5.42 6.92
CA ASP A 238 1.93 -6.06 8.03
C ASP A 238 2.07 -7.58 7.89
N SER A 239 1.79 -8.14 6.71
CA SER A 239 1.90 -9.58 6.47
C SER A 239 3.32 -10.09 6.65
N ALA A 240 3.46 -11.19 7.37
CA ALA A 240 4.72 -11.89 7.54
C ALA A 240 5.17 -12.69 6.30
N THR A 241 4.35 -12.78 5.26
CA THR A 241 4.67 -13.54 4.05
C THR A 241 5.08 -12.63 2.90
N LYS A 242 5.91 -13.16 2.01
CA LYS A 242 6.42 -12.48 0.82
C LYS A 242 5.62 -12.79 -0.45
N PHE A 243 4.50 -13.49 -0.35
CA PHE A 243 3.75 -14.01 -1.50
C PHE A 243 2.38 -13.36 -1.66
N PRO A 244 1.87 -13.20 -2.88
CA PRO A 244 0.57 -12.58 -3.15
C PRO A 244 -0.58 -13.56 -2.92
N LEU A 245 -0.73 -14.09 -1.70
CA LEU A 245 -1.76 -15.12 -1.42
C LEU A 245 -3.20 -14.60 -1.51
N GLY A 246 -3.45 -13.32 -1.21
CA GLY A 246 -4.79 -12.74 -1.22
C GLY A 246 -5.29 -12.32 -2.59
N GLY A 247 -4.38 -12.00 -3.51
CA GLY A 247 -4.66 -11.54 -4.86
C GLY A 247 -3.37 -11.42 -5.66
N PHE A 248 -3.45 -10.81 -6.84
CA PHE A 248 -2.31 -10.69 -7.75
C PHE A 248 -1.63 -9.34 -7.57
N ASN A 249 -1.05 -9.10 -6.41
CA ASN A 249 -0.21 -7.94 -6.12
C ASN A 249 0.78 -8.24 -4.99
N LEU A 250 1.86 -7.50 -4.92
CA LEU A 250 2.91 -7.62 -3.90
C LEU A 250 2.93 -6.44 -2.94
N PHE A 251 1.90 -5.59 -2.97
CA PHE A 251 1.72 -4.39 -2.16
C PHE A 251 2.94 -3.45 -2.17
N ARG A 252 3.51 -3.18 -1.00
CA ARG A 252 4.63 -2.27 -0.78
C ARG A 252 5.76 -2.96 -0.07
N SER A 253 6.99 -2.61 -0.43
CA SER A 253 8.17 -3.07 0.28
C SER A 253 9.29 -2.04 0.20
N GLN A 254 10.28 -2.20 1.07
CA GLN A 254 11.50 -1.40 1.05
C GLN A 254 12.51 -2.03 0.10
N GLY A 255 13.16 -1.20 -0.71
CA GLY A 255 14.16 -1.68 -1.65
C GLY A 255 14.75 -0.61 -2.53
N VAL A 256 15.38 -1.07 -3.58
CA VAL A 256 16.01 -0.24 -4.63
C VAL A 256 15.42 -0.64 -5.97
N GLN A 257 15.07 0.35 -6.77
CA GLN A 257 14.47 0.17 -8.08
C GLN A 257 15.14 1.05 -9.11
N LEU A 258 15.54 0.46 -10.22
CA LEU A 258 15.90 1.15 -11.45
C LEU A 258 14.64 1.26 -12.31
N GLN A 259 14.39 2.45 -12.87
CA GLN A 259 13.24 2.69 -13.74
C GLN A 259 13.56 3.71 -14.80
N GLY A 260 12.79 3.74 -15.86
CA GLY A 260 12.97 4.74 -16.90
C GLY A 260 11.95 4.69 -18.02
N ASP A 261 11.95 5.78 -18.79
CA ASP A 261 11.20 5.97 -20.02
C ASP A 261 12.18 6.02 -21.19
N ILE A 262 11.95 5.22 -22.20
CA ILE A 262 12.78 5.15 -23.41
C ILE A 262 11.94 5.56 -24.61
N ASP A 263 12.42 6.57 -25.32
CA ASP A 263 11.80 7.05 -26.55
C ASP A 263 12.28 6.21 -27.73
N LEU A 264 11.37 5.61 -28.45
CA LEU A 264 11.66 4.78 -29.62
C LEU A 264 10.64 5.05 -30.74
N LEU A 265 10.99 4.82 -31.98
CA LEU A 265 10.12 4.91 -33.16
C LEU A 265 9.41 6.27 -33.27
N GLY A 266 10.04 7.34 -32.81
CA GLY A 266 9.46 8.69 -32.79
C GLY A 266 8.35 8.90 -31.74
N GLN A 267 8.16 7.96 -30.84
CA GLN A 267 7.18 8.04 -29.75
C GLN A 267 7.87 8.27 -28.42
N ASN A 268 7.46 9.32 -27.71
CA ASN A 268 7.95 9.61 -26.36
C ASN A 268 7.41 8.56 -25.38
N GLY A 269 8.31 7.98 -24.55
CA GLY A 269 7.97 6.96 -23.56
C GLY A 269 7.36 5.71 -24.21
N PHE A 270 7.81 5.35 -25.40
CA PHE A 270 7.41 4.12 -26.09
C PHE A 270 7.58 2.90 -25.20
N LEU A 271 8.70 2.82 -24.50
CA LEU A 271 8.98 1.77 -23.53
C LEU A 271 9.19 2.39 -22.14
N GLN A 272 8.51 1.84 -21.15
CA GLN A 272 8.75 2.15 -19.74
C GLN A 272 9.16 0.87 -19.02
N TYR A 273 10.11 0.96 -18.10
CA TYR A 273 10.58 -0.21 -17.39
C TYR A 273 10.83 0.07 -15.90
N TRP A 274 10.69 -0.95 -15.10
CA TRP A 274 11.00 -1.00 -13.66
C TRP A 274 11.67 -2.33 -13.37
N ALA A 275 12.77 -2.30 -12.65
CA ALA A 275 13.46 -3.48 -12.16
C ALA A 275 13.99 -3.20 -10.75
N GLY A 276 13.63 -4.02 -9.78
CA GLY A 276 13.96 -3.74 -8.41
C GLY A 276 14.22 -4.97 -7.55
N VAL A 277 14.89 -4.71 -6.44
CA VAL A 277 15.23 -5.67 -5.39
C VAL A 277 14.71 -5.15 -4.08
N TYR A 278 13.96 -5.99 -3.36
CA TYR A 278 13.22 -5.57 -2.18
C TYR A 278 13.32 -6.59 -1.04
N ASN A 279 13.04 -6.15 0.18
CA ASN A 279 12.97 -7.07 1.32
C ASN A 279 11.87 -8.13 1.15
N GLY A 280 10.81 -7.82 0.40
CA GLY A 280 9.68 -8.71 0.16
C GLY A 280 8.69 -8.77 1.33
N ARG A 281 9.13 -8.53 2.56
CA ARG A 281 8.25 -8.41 3.72
C ARG A 281 7.86 -6.97 3.93
N ASN A 282 6.63 -6.79 4.34
CA ASN A 282 6.05 -5.47 4.51
C ASN A 282 6.49 -4.77 5.80
N THR A 283 6.85 -5.55 6.81
CA THR A 283 7.30 -5.03 8.11
C THR A 283 8.70 -4.44 7.99
N LYS A 284 8.83 -3.21 8.42
CA LYS A 284 10.03 -2.36 8.29
C LYS A 284 11.31 -2.95 8.86
N ASP A 285 11.20 -3.87 9.81
CA ASP A 285 12.34 -4.30 10.63
C ASP A 285 12.58 -5.83 10.58
N THR A 286 11.91 -6.56 9.67
CA THR A 286 12.13 -8.00 9.55
C THR A 286 13.20 -8.27 8.50
N PRO A 287 14.40 -8.73 8.88
CA PRO A 287 15.46 -9.05 7.93
C PRO A 287 15.11 -10.30 7.12
N ASN A 288 15.70 -10.40 5.93
CA ASN A 288 15.73 -11.64 5.17
C ASN A 288 16.77 -12.58 5.81
N LEU A 289 16.32 -13.51 6.62
CA LEU A 289 17.18 -14.50 7.28
C LEU A 289 17.39 -15.68 6.34
N ASP A 290 18.63 -15.85 5.88
CA ASP A 290 19.07 -16.95 4.98
C ASP A 290 18.25 -17.11 3.69
N THR A 291 17.51 -16.07 3.27
CA THR A 291 16.73 -16.07 2.04
C THR A 291 17.11 -14.90 1.14
N PRO A 292 17.14 -15.08 -0.19
CA PRO A 292 17.40 -14.00 -1.11
C PRO A 292 16.30 -12.91 -1.04
N PRO A 293 16.60 -11.69 -1.48
CA PRO A 293 15.60 -10.64 -1.60
C PRO A 293 14.57 -10.98 -2.69
N LEU A 294 13.43 -10.30 -2.62
CA LEU A 294 12.40 -10.33 -3.66
C LEU A 294 12.88 -9.56 -4.90
N TRP A 295 12.80 -10.18 -6.06
CA TRP A 295 13.04 -9.54 -7.35
C TRP A 295 11.71 -9.25 -8.05
N VAL A 296 11.55 -8.02 -8.54
CA VAL A 296 10.35 -7.62 -9.29
C VAL A 296 10.76 -6.82 -10.51
N GLY A 297 10.13 -7.11 -11.64
CA GLY A 297 10.31 -6.38 -12.89
C GLY A 297 9.00 -6.09 -13.60
N ARG A 298 8.97 -4.98 -14.35
CA ARG A 298 7.84 -4.58 -15.21
C ARG A 298 8.37 -3.91 -16.45
N ILE A 299 7.74 -4.21 -17.58
CA ILE A 299 7.93 -3.51 -18.85
C ILE A 299 6.55 -3.12 -19.36
N SER A 300 6.39 -1.91 -19.87
CA SER A 300 5.22 -1.49 -20.63
C SER A 300 5.64 -0.94 -21.99
N ILE A 301 4.88 -1.29 -23.03
CA ILE A 301 5.04 -0.85 -24.40
C ILE A 301 3.86 0.04 -24.76
N ASN A 302 4.15 1.27 -25.18
CA ASN A 302 3.18 2.32 -25.50
C ASN A 302 3.31 2.71 -26.99
N PRO A 303 2.76 1.94 -27.93
CA PRO A 303 3.01 2.12 -29.36
C PRO A 303 2.47 3.44 -29.91
N LEU A 304 1.54 4.08 -29.22
CA LEU A 304 0.95 5.37 -29.57
C LEU A 304 1.38 6.51 -28.63
N GLY A 305 2.59 6.40 -28.06
CA GLY A 305 3.16 7.34 -27.11
C GLY A 305 2.80 7.04 -25.65
N LYS A 306 3.50 7.71 -24.73
CA LYS A 306 3.44 7.45 -23.29
C LYS A 306 2.02 7.31 -22.75
N TYR A 307 1.76 6.21 -22.05
CA TYR A 307 0.49 5.93 -21.40
C TYR A 307 0.56 6.26 -19.89
N ASN A 308 -0.50 6.85 -19.35
CA ASN A 308 -0.61 7.10 -17.91
C ASN A 308 -1.12 5.85 -17.18
N LEU A 309 -0.21 5.04 -16.68
CA LEU A 309 -0.50 3.77 -15.99
C LEU A 309 -1.18 3.93 -14.63
N VAL A 310 -1.02 5.08 -13.96
CA VAL A 310 -1.55 5.28 -12.60
C VAL A 310 -3.02 5.68 -12.56
N GLN A 311 -3.58 6.12 -13.70
CA GLN A 311 -4.97 6.52 -13.83
C GLN A 311 -5.79 5.38 -14.46
N GLN A 312 -7.03 5.22 -14.04
CA GLN A 312 -8.05 4.40 -14.67
C GLN A 312 -9.11 5.32 -15.30
N GLY A 313 -9.81 4.84 -16.34
CA GLY A 313 -10.77 5.68 -17.08
C GLY A 313 -10.13 6.68 -18.06
N ASP A 314 -10.92 7.26 -18.96
CA ASP A 314 -10.51 8.29 -19.94
C ASP A 314 -11.15 9.64 -19.64
N ILE A 315 -10.93 10.15 -18.42
CA ILE A 315 -11.43 11.48 -18.00
C ILE A 315 -10.85 12.61 -18.87
N ASP A 316 -9.65 12.40 -19.43
CA ASP A 316 -9.00 13.38 -20.31
C ASP A 316 -9.74 13.51 -21.64
N ASN A 317 -10.63 12.57 -21.97
CA ASN A 317 -11.36 12.48 -23.23
C ASN A 317 -10.39 12.46 -24.41
N SER A 318 -9.52 11.48 -24.43
CA SER A 318 -8.40 11.34 -25.38
C SER A 318 -8.87 11.39 -26.83
N GLN A 319 -8.46 12.40 -27.57
CA GLN A 319 -8.90 12.60 -28.97
C GLN A 319 -8.20 11.66 -29.96
N THR A 320 -7.10 11.06 -29.55
CA THR A 320 -6.38 10.00 -30.28
C THR A 320 -6.36 8.73 -29.44
N PRO A 321 -6.41 7.55 -30.06
CA PRO A 321 -6.30 6.29 -29.35
C PRO A 321 -5.02 6.23 -28.52
N LYS A 322 -5.11 5.70 -27.30
CA LYS A 322 -4.01 5.39 -26.41
C LYS A 322 -4.03 3.90 -26.14
N VAL A 323 -2.88 3.25 -26.30
CA VAL A 323 -2.72 1.79 -26.10
C VAL A 323 -1.49 1.54 -25.27
N CYS A 324 -1.58 0.60 -24.36
CA CYS A 324 -0.44 0.12 -23.62
C CYS A 324 -0.55 -1.40 -23.44
N PHE A 325 0.57 -2.10 -23.61
CA PHE A 325 0.75 -3.50 -23.24
C PHE A 325 1.78 -3.58 -22.15
N LEU A 326 1.51 -4.38 -21.14
CA LEU A 326 2.33 -4.46 -19.94
C LEU A 326 2.59 -5.92 -19.59
N ILE A 327 3.81 -6.20 -19.17
CA ILE A 327 4.20 -7.44 -18.49
C ILE A 327 4.92 -7.08 -17.20
N SER A 328 4.58 -7.73 -16.11
CA SER A 328 5.33 -7.70 -14.87
C SER A 328 5.58 -9.11 -14.34
N GLY A 329 6.62 -9.28 -13.53
CA GLY A 329 6.94 -10.56 -12.94
C GLY A 329 7.68 -10.41 -11.64
N PHE A 330 7.65 -11.47 -10.82
CA PHE A 330 8.42 -11.55 -9.58
C PHE A 330 9.04 -12.93 -9.38
N TYR A 331 10.10 -12.95 -8.61
CA TYR A 331 10.70 -14.15 -8.06
C TYR A 331 11.08 -13.91 -6.61
N ASN A 332 10.73 -14.85 -5.75
CA ASN A 332 10.96 -14.74 -4.33
C ASN A 332 11.18 -16.09 -3.67
N THR A 333 11.93 -16.10 -2.58
CA THR A 333 12.06 -17.25 -1.68
C THR A 333 11.78 -16.77 -0.26
N ASP A 334 10.94 -17.48 0.47
CA ASP A 334 10.70 -17.24 1.88
C ASP A 334 10.86 -18.53 2.68
N ARG A 335 11.36 -18.41 3.90
CA ARG A 335 11.52 -19.51 4.82
C ARG A 335 10.35 -19.55 5.78
N LEU A 336 9.52 -20.59 5.69
CA LEU A 336 8.46 -20.82 6.65
C LEU A 336 9.02 -21.53 7.87
N LYS A 337 8.90 -20.89 9.03
CA LYS A 337 9.11 -21.54 10.32
C LYS A 337 7.76 -22.06 10.80
N LYS A 338 7.60 -23.36 10.91
CA LYS A 338 6.41 -23.93 11.54
C LYS A 338 6.42 -23.53 13.02
N ILE A 339 5.51 -22.64 13.42
CA ILE A 339 5.42 -22.16 14.81
C ILE A 339 4.85 -23.28 15.67
N ARG A 340 5.41 -23.42 16.84
CA ARG A 340 5.14 -24.38 17.93
C ARG A 340 3.66 -24.55 18.24
N SER A 341 3.30 -25.81 18.55
CA SER A 341 2.18 -26.09 19.45
C SER A 341 2.52 -25.64 20.88
N ALA A 342 1.72 -24.74 21.45
CA ALA A 342 1.92 -24.17 22.77
C ALA A 342 1.54 -25.10 23.94
N THR A 343 1.38 -26.41 23.72
CA THR A 343 0.71 -27.28 24.71
C THR A 343 1.64 -27.95 25.70
N ASP A 344 2.95 -27.99 25.48
CA ASP A 344 3.87 -28.70 26.37
C ASP A 344 5.23 -28.06 26.61
N GLY A 345 5.44 -26.83 26.20
CA GLY A 345 6.66 -26.05 26.49
C GLY A 345 7.96 -26.63 25.91
N LYS A 346 7.94 -27.74 25.20
CA LYS A 346 9.10 -28.36 24.58
C LYS A 346 9.34 -27.85 23.17
N GLU A 347 10.61 -27.56 22.88
CA GLU A 347 11.06 -27.26 21.51
C GLU A 347 10.93 -28.50 20.63
N GLN A 348 9.83 -28.64 19.94
CA GLN A 348 9.80 -29.57 18.80
C GLN A 348 10.68 -28.99 17.71
N SER A 349 11.53 -29.83 17.12
CA SER A 349 12.34 -29.49 15.95
C SER A 349 11.41 -28.99 14.85
N VAL A 350 11.51 -27.70 14.57
CA VAL A 350 10.68 -27.06 13.57
C VAL A 350 11.26 -27.43 12.21
N ASN A 351 10.57 -28.23 11.44
CA ASN A 351 10.93 -28.43 10.04
C ASN A 351 10.78 -27.09 9.33
N THR A 352 11.90 -26.42 9.13
CA THR A 352 11.96 -25.22 8.29
C THR A 352 12.14 -25.69 6.85
N TYR A 353 11.32 -25.19 5.96
CA TYR A 353 11.49 -25.38 4.52
C TYR A 353 11.31 -24.07 3.81
N ASP A 354 11.94 -23.94 2.68
CA ASP A 354 11.83 -22.77 1.84
C ASP A 354 10.63 -22.91 0.91
N ILE A 355 9.98 -21.79 0.62
CA ILE A 355 8.96 -21.69 -0.41
C ILE A 355 9.50 -20.79 -1.50
N HIS A 356 9.52 -21.31 -2.71
CA HIS A 356 9.80 -20.53 -3.91
C HIS A 356 8.50 -20.03 -4.51
N GLY A 357 8.43 -18.72 -4.75
CA GLY A 357 7.30 -18.09 -5.39
C GLY A 357 7.73 -17.36 -6.65
N SER A 358 7.00 -17.56 -7.73
CA SER A 358 7.17 -16.83 -8.96
C SER A 358 5.82 -16.53 -9.59
N GLY A 359 5.73 -15.43 -10.34
CA GLY A 359 4.49 -15.10 -11.03
C GLY A 359 4.72 -14.05 -12.09
N TYR A 360 3.71 -13.91 -12.94
CA TYR A 360 3.67 -12.86 -13.93
C TYR A 360 2.26 -12.27 -14.04
N ASP A 361 2.21 -11.04 -14.50
CA ASP A 361 1.01 -10.26 -14.75
C ASP A 361 1.11 -9.63 -16.13
N LEU A 362 0.07 -9.81 -16.93
CA LEU A 362 -0.07 -9.27 -18.28
C LEU A 362 -1.22 -8.28 -18.28
N ALA A 363 -1.06 -7.11 -18.90
CA ALA A 363 -2.17 -6.19 -19.06
C ALA A 363 -2.18 -5.53 -20.44
N ALA A 364 -3.40 -5.24 -20.90
CA ALA A 364 -3.68 -4.46 -22.10
C ALA A 364 -4.66 -3.33 -21.76
N LEU A 365 -4.28 -2.09 -22.10
CA LEU A 365 -5.05 -0.91 -21.78
C LEU A 365 -5.37 -0.12 -23.07
N PHE A 366 -6.59 0.41 -23.10
CA PHE A 366 -7.06 1.23 -24.20
C PHE A 366 -7.85 2.44 -23.71
N ARG A 367 -7.65 3.62 -24.36
CA ARG A 367 -8.45 4.84 -24.14
C ARG A 367 -8.69 5.56 -25.44
N TYR A 368 -9.93 6.00 -25.63
CA TYR A 368 -10.29 6.81 -26.79
C TYR A 368 -11.67 7.45 -26.61
N LYS A 369 -11.77 8.76 -26.76
CA LYS A 369 -13.03 9.55 -26.76
C LYS A 369 -13.95 9.23 -25.57
N GLY A 370 -13.37 9.18 -24.38
CA GLY A 370 -14.10 8.89 -23.14
C GLY A 370 -14.35 7.41 -22.88
N PHE A 371 -14.01 6.51 -23.81
CA PHE A 371 -14.02 5.07 -23.57
C PHE A 371 -12.67 4.61 -23.00
N SER A 372 -12.70 3.72 -22.03
CA SER A 372 -11.53 3.04 -21.46
C SER A 372 -11.78 1.56 -21.30
N LEU A 373 -10.73 0.76 -21.46
CA LEU A 373 -10.71 -0.67 -21.18
C LEU A 373 -9.36 -1.03 -20.57
N ASP A 374 -9.39 -1.63 -19.40
CA ASP A 374 -8.23 -2.25 -18.74
C ASP A 374 -8.51 -3.76 -18.66
N ALA A 375 -7.69 -4.58 -19.32
CA ALA A 375 -7.70 -6.03 -19.22
C ALA A 375 -6.41 -6.50 -18.54
N GLU A 376 -6.49 -7.41 -17.59
CA GLU A 376 -5.35 -7.90 -16.82
C GLU A 376 -5.49 -9.40 -16.57
N TYR A 377 -4.38 -10.12 -16.63
CA TYR A 377 -4.27 -11.54 -16.34
C TYR A 377 -3.05 -11.79 -15.47
N GLY A 378 -3.23 -12.46 -14.34
CA GLY A 378 -2.17 -12.85 -13.42
C GLY A 378 -2.06 -14.37 -13.29
N TYR A 379 -0.83 -14.84 -13.15
CA TYR A 379 -0.50 -16.21 -12.82
C TYR A 379 0.61 -16.26 -11.80
N ASP A 380 0.48 -17.10 -10.78
CA ASP A 380 1.57 -17.38 -9.87
C ASP A 380 1.70 -18.88 -9.53
N ARG A 381 2.92 -19.25 -9.13
CA ARG A 381 3.30 -20.58 -8.69
C ARG A 381 4.04 -20.46 -7.37
N LEU A 382 3.60 -21.24 -6.40
CA LEU A 382 4.28 -21.43 -5.12
C LEU A 382 4.71 -22.89 -5.00
N GLU A 383 5.95 -23.14 -4.60
CA GLU A 383 6.54 -24.47 -4.51
C GLU A 383 7.29 -24.63 -3.18
N GLN A 384 6.98 -25.69 -2.45
CA GLN A 384 7.72 -26.04 -1.23
C GLN A 384 9.00 -26.79 -1.59
N ASP A 385 10.14 -26.29 -1.13
CA ASP A 385 11.45 -26.93 -1.31
C ASP A 385 11.67 -27.96 -0.20
N ARG A 386 11.06 -29.14 -0.40
CA ARG A 386 11.24 -30.32 0.47
C ARG A 386 10.84 -31.59 -0.29
N ASP A 387 11.34 -32.73 0.15
CA ASP A 387 10.93 -34.04 -0.38
C ASP A 387 9.41 -34.23 -0.20
N GLY A 388 8.71 -34.53 -1.29
CA GLY A 388 7.26 -34.62 -1.32
C GLY A 388 6.55 -33.27 -1.10
N GLY A 389 7.23 -32.16 -1.37
CA GLY A 389 6.66 -30.82 -1.26
C GLY A 389 5.54 -30.57 -2.28
N ASP A 390 4.62 -29.70 -1.89
CA ASP A 390 3.47 -29.32 -2.71
C ASP A 390 3.78 -28.14 -3.62
N THR A 391 3.12 -28.11 -4.76
CA THR A 391 3.13 -26.99 -5.70
C THR A 391 1.71 -26.49 -5.92
N TRP A 392 1.52 -25.17 -5.79
CA TRP A 392 0.25 -24.51 -6.07
C TRP A 392 0.39 -23.57 -7.25
N ASN A 393 -0.59 -23.62 -8.14
CA ASN A 393 -0.69 -22.70 -9.26
C ASN A 393 -2.03 -21.98 -9.17
N ARG A 394 -2.00 -20.66 -9.34
CA ARG A 394 -3.20 -19.82 -9.33
C ARG A 394 -3.21 -18.93 -10.56
N PHE A 395 -4.40 -18.56 -11.00
CA PHE A 395 -4.55 -17.52 -12.02
C PHE A 395 -5.76 -16.62 -11.73
N ALA A 396 -5.73 -15.45 -12.29
CA ALA A 396 -6.87 -14.54 -12.24
C ALA A 396 -6.90 -13.67 -13.49
N TYR A 397 -8.06 -13.13 -13.78
CA TYR A 397 -8.20 -12.14 -14.83
C TYR A 397 -9.29 -11.13 -14.48
N ARG A 398 -9.18 -9.93 -15.06
CA ARG A 398 -10.19 -8.89 -14.93
C ARG A 398 -10.32 -8.08 -16.20
N PHE A 399 -11.52 -7.50 -16.36
CA PHE A 399 -11.85 -6.53 -17.40
C PHE A 399 -12.59 -5.39 -16.71
N ASP A 400 -12.08 -4.16 -16.85
CA ASP A 400 -12.73 -2.94 -16.39
C ASP A 400 -12.97 -2.04 -17.61
N ALA A 401 -14.23 -1.75 -17.91
CA ALA A 401 -14.62 -0.85 -18.98
C ALA A 401 -15.27 0.41 -18.39
N GLY A 402 -14.97 1.57 -18.94
CA GLY A 402 -15.59 2.85 -18.59
C GLY A 402 -15.98 3.63 -19.83
N TYR A 403 -17.08 4.37 -19.75
CA TYR A 403 -17.50 5.28 -20.81
C TYR A 403 -18.12 6.56 -20.27
N PHE A 404 -17.56 7.70 -20.65
CA PHE A 404 -18.08 9.00 -20.30
C PHE A 404 -19.29 9.37 -21.19
N ILE A 405 -20.50 9.20 -20.66
CA ILE A 405 -21.74 9.66 -21.33
C ILE A 405 -21.74 11.19 -21.43
N ILE A 406 -21.31 11.88 -20.39
CA ILE A 406 -21.04 13.31 -20.40
C ILE A 406 -19.54 13.49 -20.22
N PRO A 407 -18.81 13.96 -21.25
CA PRO A 407 -17.36 14.07 -21.19
C PRO A 407 -16.86 14.75 -19.93
N LYS A 408 -15.93 14.10 -19.24
CA LYS A 408 -15.28 14.57 -17.98
C LYS A 408 -16.22 14.73 -16.77
N LYS A 409 -17.51 14.37 -16.90
CA LYS A 409 -18.48 14.57 -15.80
C LYS A 409 -19.22 13.32 -15.37
N PHE A 410 -19.75 12.55 -16.31
CA PHE A 410 -20.58 11.39 -15.97
C PHE A 410 -20.07 10.15 -16.70
N GLU A 411 -19.61 9.16 -15.95
CA GLU A 411 -19.05 7.91 -16.45
C GLU A 411 -19.87 6.72 -15.95
N VAL A 412 -20.13 5.78 -16.85
CA VAL A 412 -20.65 4.45 -16.54
C VAL A 412 -19.49 3.47 -16.57
N VAL A 413 -19.40 2.57 -15.60
CA VAL A 413 -18.35 1.57 -15.50
C VAL A 413 -18.92 0.18 -15.37
N ALA A 414 -18.25 -0.81 -15.97
CA ALA A 414 -18.56 -2.21 -15.85
C ALA A 414 -17.29 -2.99 -15.58
N ARG A 415 -17.36 -4.00 -14.70
CA ARG A 415 -16.26 -4.86 -14.33
C ARG A 415 -16.67 -6.30 -14.33
N TYR A 416 -15.78 -7.14 -14.80
CA TYR A 416 -15.77 -8.56 -14.52
C TYR A 416 -14.39 -8.98 -14.01
N ALA A 417 -14.34 -9.75 -12.92
CA ALA A 417 -13.10 -10.31 -12.40
C ALA A 417 -13.32 -11.76 -11.95
N TYR A 418 -12.31 -12.57 -12.20
CA TYR A 418 -12.25 -13.99 -11.79
C TYR A 418 -10.91 -14.25 -11.11
N VAL A 419 -10.95 -15.00 -10.02
CA VAL A 419 -9.75 -15.44 -9.28
C VAL A 419 -9.88 -16.91 -8.97
N GLU A 420 -9.04 -17.76 -9.59
CA GLU A 420 -8.86 -19.14 -9.18
C GLU A 420 -7.83 -19.19 -8.05
N ARG A 421 -8.25 -19.64 -6.88
CA ARG A 421 -7.39 -19.70 -5.70
C ARG A 421 -6.80 -21.07 -5.50
N MET A 422 -7.57 -22.10 -5.80
CA MET A 422 -7.19 -23.46 -5.52
C MET A 422 -7.88 -24.43 -6.47
N LYS A 423 -7.12 -25.40 -7.00
CA LYS A 423 -7.69 -26.52 -7.75
C LYS A 423 -8.20 -27.59 -6.80
N ASP A 424 -9.19 -28.37 -7.22
CA ASP A 424 -9.79 -29.45 -6.42
C ASP A 424 -8.75 -30.38 -5.78
N ASN A 425 -7.69 -30.72 -6.51
CA ASN A 425 -6.61 -31.58 -6.02
C ASN A 425 -5.74 -30.95 -4.92
N ASP A 426 -5.79 -29.65 -4.74
CA ASP A 426 -4.95 -28.94 -3.77
C ASP A 426 -5.67 -28.76 -2.43
N VAL A 427 -6.98 -29.00 -2.37
CA VAL A 427 -7.80 -28.89 -1.16
C VAL A 427 -7.30 -29.81 -0.05
N ALA A 428 -6.98 -31.07 -0.38
CA ALA A 428 -6.44 -32.02 0.59
C ALA A 428 -5.04 -31.63 1.09
N LYS A 429 -4.26 -30.96 0.24
CA LYS A 429 -2.89 -30.51 0.53
C LYS A 429 -2.85 -29.27 1.41
N SER A 430 -3.83 -28.37 1.27
CA SER A 430 -3.86 -27.12 2.00
C SER A 430 -3.93 -27.29 3.53
N ASN A 431 -4.61 -28.34 3.99
CA ASN A 431 -4.71 -28.66 5.41
C ASN A 431 -3.40 -29.23 5.99
N ALA A 432 -2.58 -29.86 5.17
CA ALA A 432 -1.32 -30.48 5.60
C ALA A 432 -0.16 -29.47 5.63
N SER A 433 -0.25 -28.38 4.88
CA SER A 433 0.89 -27.51 4.60
C SER A 433 1.10 -26.39 5.60
N GLY A 434 0.12 -26.07 6.45
CA GLY A 434 0.20 -24.94 7.40
C GLY A 434 0.31 -23.57 6.73
N LEU A 435 0.12 -23.48 5.41
CA LEU A 435 0.14 -22.21 4.66
C LEU A 435 -1.10 -21.36 4.91
N GLY A 436 -2.08 -21.87 5.67
CA GLY A 436 -3.29 -21.11 6.01
C GLY A 436 -4.10 -20.70 4.77
N LEU A 437 -4.04 -21.48 3.70
CA LEU A 437 -4.83 -21.22 2.51
C LEU A 437 -6.30 -21.48 2.86
N VAL A 438 -6.96 -20.41 3.23
CA VAL A 438 -8.38 -20.15 3.17
C VAL A 438 -9.30 -21.20 3.80
N SER A 439 -9.53 -21.05 5.09
CA SER A 439 -10.70 -21.60 5.74
C SER A 439 -11.77 -20.49 5.85
N VAL A 440 -12.90 -20.70 5.24
CA VAL A 440 -14.11 -19.89 5.50
C VAL A 440 -14.73 -20.42 6.79
N ASN A 441 -14.78 -19.64 7.86
CA ASN A 441 -15.25 -19.98 9.20
C ASN A 441 -14.25 -20.71 10.11
N GLY A 442 -13.29 -20.02 10.67
CA GLY A 442 -12.30 -20.43 11.67
C GLY A 442 -12.76 -21.45 12.73
N GLY A 443 -12.94 -22.68 12.34
CA GLY A 443 -13.41 -23.80 13.17
C GLY A 443 -13.38 -25.12 12.39
N THR A 444 -13.81 -26.20 13.01
CA THR A 444 -13.83 -27.57 12.47
C THR A 444 -14.77 -27.78 11.27
N ASN A 445 -15.48 -26.77 10.81
CA ASN A 445 -16.46 -26.84 9.72
C ASN A 445 -15.95 -26.07 8.48
N ASN A 446 -14.90 -26.56 7.86
CA ASN A 446 -14.15 -25.77 6.89
C ASN A 446 -14.61 -26.05 5.47
N ALA A 447 -15.10 -25.03 4.80
CA ALA A 447 -15.15 -24.94 3.34
C ALA A 447 -13.92 -24.17 2.84
N ILE A 448 -13.46 -24.47 1.64
CA ILE A 448 -12.34 -23.80 0.98
C ILE A 448 -12.87 -23.09 -0.26
N GLU A 449 -12.48 -21.85 -0.43
CA GLU A 449 -12.78 -21.10 -1.66
C GLU A 449 -11.91 -21.62 -2.80
N LYS A 450 -12.54 -22.17 -3.85
CA LYS A 450 -11.86 -22.54 -5.09
C LYS A 450 -11.66 -21.34 -5.98
N ASN A 451 -12.73 -20.65 -6.28
CA ASN A 451 -12.73 -19.47 -7.13
C ASN A 451 -13.68 -18.40 -6.64
N LEU A 452 -13.45 -17.21 -7.14
CA LEU A 452 -14.24 -16.02 -6.87
C LEU A 452 -14.56 -15.32 -8.18
N GLN A 453 -15.76 -14.79 -8.30
CA GLN A 453 -16.20 -13.99 -9.44
C GLN A 453 -16.83 -12.69 -8.96
N GLU A 454 -16.57 -11.61 -9.67
CA GLU A 454 -17.13 -10.29 -9.41
C GLU A 454 -17.72 -9.73 -10.70
N TYR A 455 -19.00 -9.39 -10.68
CA TYR A 455 -19.69 -8.62 -11.69
C TYR A 455 -20.08 -7.29 -11.07
N THR A 456 -19.55 -6.17 -11.58
CA THR A 456 -19.82 -4.85 -11.01
C THR A 456 -20.29 -3.90 -12.10
N LEU A 457 -21.35 -3.14 -11.78
CA LEU A 457 -21.81 -1.99 -12.56
C LEU A 457 -21.76 -0.76 -11.68
N GLY A 458 -21.27 0.36 -12.21
CA GLY A 458 -21.11 1.58 -11.44
C GLY A 458 -21.36 2.85 -12.25
N LEU A 459 -21.58 3.92 -11.50
CA LEU A 459 -21.81 5.28 -11.99
C LEU A 459 -20.89 6.23 -11.24
N ASN A 460 -20.21 7.11 -11.96
CA ASN A 460 -19.33 8.11 -11.39
C ASN A 460 -19.77 9.51 -11.83
N TYR A 461 -19.83 10.43 -10.89
CA TYR A 461 -20.02 11.83 -11.19
C TYR A 461 -18.85 12.67 -10.71
N TYR A 462 -18.19 13.35 -11.63
CA TYR A 462 -16.99 14.15 -11.43
C TYR A 462 -17.37 15.64 -11.33
N PHE A 463 -17.46 16.18 -10.10
CA PHE A 463 -17.74 17.60 -9.87
C PHE A 463 -16.54 18.47 -10.31
N TYR A 464 -15.33 18.07 -9.88
CA TYR A 464 -14.06 18.71 -10.20
C TYR A 464 -13.00 17.65 -10.56
N GLY A 465 -13.24 16.87 -11.62
CA GLY A 465 -12.36 15.78 -11.99
C GLY A 465 -12.19 14.78 -10.83
N HIS A 466 -10.98 14.29 -10.65
CA HIS A 466 -10.66 13.40 -9.53
C HIS A 466 -10.58 14.10 -8.17
N ASN A 467 -10.59 15.43 -8.12
CA ASN A 467 -10.49 16.18 -6.87
C ASN A 467 -11.76 16.09 -6.04
N LEU A 468 -12.92 16.09 -6.71
CA LEU A 468 -14.21 15.91 -6.05
C LEU A 468 -15.09 15.05 -6.93
N LYS A 469 -15.39 13.84 -6.50
CA LYS A 469 -16.24 12.92 -7.24
C LYS A 469 -17.06 12.02 -6.34
N LEU A 470 -18.22 11.60 -6.85
CA LEU A 470 -19.12 10.63 -6.25
C LEU A 470 -19.06 9.35 -7.08
N PHE A 471 -18.97 8.22 -6.40
CA PHE A 471 -19.09 6.89 -6.98
C PHE A 471 -20.29 6.18 -6.40
N VAL A 472 -20.93 5.37 -7.22
CA VAL A 472 -21.95 4.40 -6.81
C VAL A 472 -21.71 3.13 -7.58
N ASP A 473 -21.67 1.98 -6.92
CA ASP A 473 -21.63 0.70 -7.62
C ASP A 473 -22.50 -0.37 -6.96
N TYR A 474 -22.85 -1.33 -7.78
CA TYR A 474 -23.48 -2.59 -7.37
C TYR A 474 -22.60 -3.72 -7.88
N SER A 475 -22.29 -4.67 -6.99
CA SER A 475 -21.52 -5.88 -7.32
C SER A 475 -22.30 -7.12 -6.97
N TYR A 476 -22.39 -8.05 -7.92
CA TYR A 476 -22.80 -9.42 -7.71
C TYR A 476 -21.56 -10.30 -7.61
N LEU A 477 -21.44 -11.01 -6.52
CA LEU A 477 -20.24 -11.69 -6.10
C LEU A 477 -20.57 -13.19 -5.96
N ILE A 478 -19.78 -14.05 -6.61
CA ILE A 478 -19.94 -15.49 -6.54
C ILE A 478 -18.68 -16.09 -5.90
N ARG A 479 -18.87 -16.98 -4.95
CA ARG A 479 -17.83 -17.71 -4.26
C ARG A 479 -18.11 -19.19 -4.39
N ASP A 480 -17.28 -19.91 -5.14
CA ASP A 480 -17.32 -21.37 -5.26
C ASP A 480 -16.58 -21.96 -4.07
N LEU A 481 -17.30 -22.72 -3.27
CA LEU A 481 -16.82 -23.35 -2.05
C LEU A 481 -16.72 -24.85 -2.24
N THR A 482 -15.66 -25.46 -1.72
CA THR A 482 -15.51 -26.91 -1.71
C THR A 482 -15.31 -27.43 -0.29
N ARG A 483 -15.75 -28.65 -0.06
CA ARG A 483 -15.68 -29.30 1.24
C ARG A 483 -14.25 -29.75 1.57
N VAL A 484 -13.82 -29.46 2.79
CA VAL A 484 -12.61 -30.08 3.33
C VAL A 484 -12.89 -31.55 3.65
N PRO A 485 -12.02 -32.50 3.25
CA PRO A 485 -12.15 -33.88 3.67
C PRO A 485 -12.26 -34.06 5.18
N GLY A 486 -13.32 -34.69 5.67
CA GLY A 486 -13.57 -34.84 7.12
C GLY A 486 -14.47 -33.78 7.76
N ALA A 487 -14.90 -32.76 7.05
CA ALA A 487 -15.86 -31.77 7.56
C ALA A 487 -17.28 -32.39 7.65
N THR A 488 -18.01 -32.02 8.71
CA THR A 488 -19.35 -32.53 9.01
C THR A 488 -20.48 -31.80 8.31
N VAL A 489 -20.20 -30.60 7.77
CA VAL A 489 -21.21 -29.77 7.10
C VAL A 489 -21.16 -29.97 5.58
N PRO A 490 -22.31 -30.21 4.94
CA PRO A 490 -22.35 -30.27 3.48
C PRO A 490 -22.20 -28.86 2.90
N VAL A 491 -21.05 -28.62 2.29
CA VAL A 491 -20.84 -27.37 1.54
C VAL A 491 -20.12 -27.73 0.24
N ASP A 492 -20.89 -28.12 -0.74
CA ASP A 492 -20.55 -28.06 -2.15
C ASP A 492 -21.60 -27.14 -2.76
N ASP A 493 -21.45 -25.84 -2.54
CA ASP A 493 -22.44 -24.88 -3.02
C ASP A 493 -21.80 -23.52 -3.31
N ASP A 494 -22.32 -22.84 -4.32
CA ASP A 494 -21.94 -21.49 -4.64
C ASP A 494 -22.62 -20.53 -3.67
N GLN A 495 -21.85 -19.61 -3.09
CA GLN A 495 -22.36 -18.50 -2.30
C GLN A 495 -22.49 -17.26 -3.17
N HIS A 496 -23.65 -16.62 -3.12
CA HIS A 496 -24.00 -15.46 -3.94
C HIS A 496 -24.25 -14.24 -3.06
N ASP A 497 -23.35 -13.28 -3.07
CA ASP A 497 -23.49 -12.07 -2.28
C ASP A 497 -23.81 -10.86 -3.16
N ASN A 498 -24.64 -9.95 -2.65
CA ASN A 498 -24.96 -8.68 -3.28
C ASN A 498 -24.31 -7.54 -2.50
N ARG A 499 -23.60 -6.65 -3.17
CA ARG A 499 -22.94 -5.52 -2.53
C ARG A 499 -23.28 -4.22 -3.24
N PHE A 500 -23.80 -3.28 -2.48
CA PHE A 500 -24.01 -1.90 -2.92
C PHE A 500 -23.05 -0.98 -2.18
N ARG A 501 -22.38 -0.07 -2.94
CA ARG A 501 -21.45 0.89 -2.35
C ARG A 501 -21.69 2.28 -2.91
N THR A 502 -21.50 3.29 -2.06
CA THR A 502 -21.36 4.67 -2.48
C THR A 502 -20.19 5.32 -1.79
N MET A 503 -19.43 6.17 -2.50
CA MET A 503 -18.24 6.79 -1.97
C MET A 503 -18.09 8.22 -2.48
N MET A 504 -17.84 9.15 -1.56
CA MET A 504 -17.45 10.52 -1.86
C MET A 504 -15.95 10.66 -1.69
N GLN A 505 -15.30 11.23 -2.70
CA GLN A 505 -13.85 11.51 -2.70
C GLN A 505 -13.57 12.99 -2.71
N PHE A 506 -12.61 13.39 -1.86
CA PHE A 506 -11.93 14.68 -1.87
C PHE A 506 -10.42 14.46 -2.01
N TYR A 507 -9.80 15.15 -2.97
CA TYR A 507 -8.37 15.11 -3.21
C TYR A 507 -7.87 16.51 -3.60
N PHE A 508 -7.05 17.12 -2.78
CA PHE A 508 -6.58 18.49 -3.01
C PHE A 508 -5.17 18.74 -2.48
#